data_9b45095842dcc4701c2804294f3f412a
#
_entry.id   9b45095842dcc4701c2804294f3f412a
#
_cell.length_a   1.000
_cell.length_b   1.000
_cell.length_c   1.000
_cell.angle_alpha   90.00
_cell.angle_beta   90.00
_cell.angle_gamma   90.00
#
_symmetry.space_group_name_H-M   'P 1'
#
loop_
_entity.id
_entity.type
_entity.pdbx_description
1 polymer ?
#
loop_
_entity_poly.entity_id
_entity_poly.type
_entity_poly.pdbx_seq_one_letter_code
_entity_poly.pdbx_strand_id
1 'polypeptide(L)'
;ILALAEVCRRSVGLPILIVAGCFIIYALVWGLNNPSFGRRITRTVGQLFFTKEGIFSTPVNVCSKFIVVFIIFGAFLERTGIGAFFINISNSVVGGFSGGPAKVAVVASAMEGMVSGSSVANTVGSGSVTIPLMKRTGYKPEFAAAAEASASTGGQIMPPIMGAAAFLMAETVGVPYSNIVVRA
;
A
#
# COMPACT_ATOMS: atom_id res chain seq x y z
N ILE A 1 -21.00 4.92 -10.59
CA ILE A 1 -20.42 3.61 -10.99
C ILE A 1 -19.54 3.78 -12.22
N LEU A 2 -20.03 4.37 -13.33
CA LEU A 2 -19.27 4.53 -14.58
C LEU A 2 -17.98 5.33 -14.39
N ALA A 3 -18.03 6.45 -13.67
CA ALA A 3 -16.85 7.26 -13.37
C ALA A 3 -15.82 6.47 -12.54
N LEU A 4 -16.26 5.68 -11.58
CA LEU A 4 -15.42 4.84 -10.74
C LEU A 4 -14.78 3.69 -11.54
N ALA A 5 -15.53 3.10 -12.46
CA ALA A 5 -15.03 2.09 -13.39
C ALA A 5 -13.94 2.67 -14.32
N GLU A 6 -14.12 3.89 -14.83
CA GLU A 6 -13.12 4.55 -15.68
C GLU A 6 -11.85 4.91 -14.89
N VAL A 7 -11.99 5.40 -13.65
CA VAL A 7 -10.84 5.65 -12.77
C VAL A 7 -10.09 4.35 -12.46
N CYS A 8 -10.82 3.27 -12.13
CA CYS A 8 -10.23 1.95 -11.88
C CYS A 8 -9.49 1.42 -13.12
N ARG A 9 -10.09 1.56 -14.32
CA ARG A 9 -9.45 1.17 -15.58
C ARG A 9 -8.13 1.88 -15.82
N ARG A 10 -8.05 3.17 -15.49
CA ARG A 10 -6.84 3.98 -15.68
C ARG A 10 -5.76 3.73 -14.62
N SER A 11 -6.17 3.44 -13.38
CA SER A 11 -5.23 3.29 -12.25
C SER A 11 -4.71 1.86 -12.08
N VAL A 12 -5.59 0.87 -12.17
CA VAL A 12 -5.29 -0.53 -11.82
C VAL A 12 -5.30 -1.46 -13.04
N GLY A 13 -5.95 -1.02 -14.11
CA GLY A 13 -6.02 -1.76 -15.36
C GLY A 13 -7.30 -2.58 -15.55
N LEU A 14 -7.40 -3.20 -16.72
CA LEU A 14 -8.56 -3.96 -17.18
C LEU A 14 -8.85 -5.24 -16.35
N PRO A 15 -7.88 -6.03 -15.88
CA PRO A 15 -8.15 -7.31 -15.23
C PRO A 15 -9.09 -7.20 -14.02
N ILE A 16 -8.83 -6.25 -13.12
CA ILE A 16 -9.66 -6.06 -11.93
C ILE A 16 -11.06 -5.59 -12.28
N LEU A 17 -11.18 -4.74 -13.31
CA LEU A 17 -12.46 -4.26 -13.78
C LEU A 17 -13.32 -5.40 -14.37
N ILE A 18 -12.68 -6.35 -15.08
CA ILE A 18 -13.37 -7.54 -15.63
C ILE A 18 -13.89 -8.42 -14.48
N VAL A 19 -13.05 -8.70 -13.48
CA VAL A 19 -13.45 -9.49 -12.31
C VAL A 19 -14.61 -8.83 -11.57
N ALA A 20 -14.50 -7.53 -11.27
CA ALA A 20 -15.59 -6.78 -10.64
C ALA A 20 -16.88 -6.79 -11.48
N GLY A 21 -16.74 -6.63 -12.79
CA GLY A 21 -17.87 -6.73 -13.74
C GLY A 21 -18.55 -8.10 -13.70
N CYS A 22 -17.78 -9.18 -13.68
CA CYS A 22 -18.33 -10.54 -13.56
C CYS A 22 -19.13 -10.74 -12.27
N PHE A 23 -18.63 -10.22 -11.12
CA PHE A 23 -19.37 -10.29 -9.86
C PHE A 23 -20.65 -9.44 -9.87
N ILE A 24 -20.62 -8.27 -10.49
CA ILE A 24 -21.83 -7.44 -10.67
C ILE A 24 -22.84 -8.15 -11.55
N ILE A 25 -22.42 -8.74 -12.67
CA ILE A 25 -23.29 -9.53 -13.56
C ILE A 25 -23.84 -10.74 -12.81
N TYR A 26 -23.01 -11.46 -12.07
CA TYR A 26 -23.45 -12.57 -11.23
C TYR A 26 -24.53 -12.14 -10.23
N ALA A 27 -24.32 -11.02 -9.53
CA ALA A 27 -25.30 -10.46 -8.59
C ALA A 27 -26.63 -10.08 -9.28
N LEU A 28 -26.57 -9.57 -10.50
CA LEU A 28 -27.75 -9.21 -11.28
C LEU A 28 -28.53 -10.44 -11.82
N VAL A 29 -27.81 -11.52 -12.16
CA VAL A 29 -28.42 -12.70 -12.76
C VAL A 29 -28.87 -13.71 -11.70
N TRP A 30 -28.02 -14.01 -10.70
CA TRP A 30 -28.23 -15.10 -9.73
C TRP A 30 -28.52 -14.64 -8.30
N GLY A 31 -27.99 -13.49 -7.89
CA GLY A 31 -27.97 -13.08 -6.49
C GLY A 31 -29.31 -12.66 -5.88
N LEU A 32 -30.39 -12.60 -6.63
CA LEU A 32 -31.65 -12.03 -6.15
C LEU A 32 -32.84 -12.82 -6.64
N ASN A 33 -33.50 -13.51 -5.73
CA ASN A 33 -34.71 -14.30 -5.93
C ASN A 33 -35.97 -13.49 -6.35
N ASN A 34 -35.79 -12.41 -7.09
CA ASN A 34 -36.89 -11.53 -7.56
C ASN A 34 -37.10 -11.64 -9.03
N PRO A 35 -38.35 -11.81 -9.51
CA PRO A 35 -38.68 -12.07 -10.93
C PRO A 35 -38.54 -10.84 -11.85
N SER A 36 -38.41 -9.62 -11.31
CA SER A 36 -38.41 -8.40 -12.11
C SER A 36 -37.00 -7.81 -12.24
N PHE A 37 -36.47 -7.74 -13.45
CA PHE A 37 -35.13 -7.20 -13.78
C PHE A 37 -34.89 -5.77 -13.26
N GLY A 38 -35.90 -4.90 -13.35
CA GLY A 38 -35.82 -3.54 -12.83
C GLY A 38 -35.56 -3.49 -11.31
N ARG A 39 -36.23 -4.35 -10.52
CA ARG A 39 -36.01 -4.42 -9.07
C ARG A 39 -34.61 -4.92 -8.70
N ARG A 40 -34.06 -5.83 -9.52
CA ARG A 40 -32.70 -6.34 -9.31
C ARG A 40 -31.69 -5.22 -9.48
N ILE A 41 -31.79 -4.43 -10.55
CA ILE A 41 -30.92 -3.26 -10.77
C ILE A 41 -31.04 -2.26 -9.63
N THR A 42 -32.25 -1.85 -9.26
CA THR A 42 -32.47 -0.87 -8.20
C THR A 42 -31.91 -1.37 -6.87
N ARG A 43 -32.06 -2.65 -6.54
CA ARG A 43 -31.55 -3.23 -5.32
C ARG A 43 -30.02 -3.34 -5.32
N THR A 44 -29.40 -3.79 -6.43
CA THR A 44 -27.94 -3.88 -6.57
C THR A 44 -27.31 -2.48 -6.50
N VAL A 45 -27.87 -1.51 -7.20
CA VAL A 45 -27.40 -0.11 -7.14
C VAL A 45 -27.61 0.47 -5.75
N GLY A 46 -28.76 0.20 -5.12
CA GLY A 46 -29.05 0.60 -3.76
C GLY A 46 -28.03 0.04 -2.76
N GLN A 47 -27.73 -1.24 -2.87
CA GLN A 47 -26.78 -1.90 -1.99
C GLN A 47 -25.33 -1.40 -2.21
N LEU A 48 -24.92 -1.18 -3.46
CA LEU A 48 -23.60 -0.63 -3.78
C LEU A 48 -23.42 0.83 -3.33
N PHE A 49 -24.48 1.65 -3.36
CA PHE A 49 -24.35 3.10 -3.14
C PHE A 49 -24.86 3.59 -1.77
N PHE A 50 -25.92 2.96 -1.25
CA PHE A 50 -26.60 3.47 -0.05
C PHE A 50 -26.38 2.62 1.21
N THR A 51 -25.60 1.54 1.12
CA THR A 51 -25.28 0.73 2.29
C THR A 51 -23.82 0.91 2.71
N LYS A 52 -23.55 0.66 3.99
CA LYS A 52 -22.19 0.65 4.54
C LYS A 52 -21.34 -0.57 4.08
N GLU A 53 -21.96 -1.50 3.38
CA GLU A 53 -21.30 -2.69 2.83
C GLU A 53 -20.99 -2.56 1.34
N GLY A 54 -21.36 -1.43 0.72
CA GLY A 54 -21.12 -1.12 -0.67
C GLY A 54 -19.80 -0.39 -0.94
N ILE A 55 -19.82 0.47 -1.97
CA ILE A 55 -18.65 1.26 -2.39
C ILE A 55 -18.16 2.18 -1.26
N PHE A 56 -19.07 2.81 -0.51
CA PHE A 56 -18.76 3.70 0.61
C PHE A 56 -18.60 2.94 1.94
N SER A 57 -17.99 1.78 1.89
CA SER A 57 -17.70 0.95 3.04
C SER A 57 -16.43 1.39 3.79
N THR A 58 -16.06 0.63 4.81
CA THR A 58 -14.86 0.86 5.64
C THR A 58 -13.60 1.24 4.86
N PRO A 59 -13.21 0.57 3.74
CA PRO A 59 -12.01 0.93 3.00
C PRO A 59 -12.01 2.38 2.48
N VAL A 60 -13.13 2.87 1.94
CA VAL A 60 -13.22 4.25 1.44
C VAL A 60 -13.21 5.26 2.59
N ASN A 61 -13.87 4.93 3.71
CA ASN A 61 -13.86 5.77 4.91
C ASN A 61 -12.44 5.92 5.49
N VAL A 62 -11.71 4.81 5.62
CA VAL A 62 -10.31 4.81 6.07
C VAL A 62 -9.41 5.57 5.10
N CYS A 63 -9.60 5.36 3.80
CA CYS A 63 -8.85 6.06 2.76
C CYS A 63 -9.02 7.58 2.89
N SER A 64 -10.25 8.05 3.02
CA SER A 64 -10.56 9.48 3.08
C SER A 64 -10.07 10.17 4.37
N LYS A 65 -10.06 9.46 5.50
CA LYS A 65 -9.67 10.02 6.80
C LYS A 65 -8.18 9.96 7.08
N PHE A 66 -7.54 8.84 6.76
CA PHE A 66 -6.18 8.56 7.19
C PHE A 66 -5.21 8.45 6.02
N ILE A 67 -5.51 7.60 5.03
CA ILE A 67 -4.54 7.26 3.98
C ILE A 67 -4.17 8.49 3.15
N VAL A 68 -5.14 9.32 2.76
CA VAL A 68 -4.88 10.55 1.97
C VAL A 68 -3.96 11.50 2.73
N VAL A 69 -4.19 11.70 4.03
CA VAL A 69 -3.36 12.59 4.87
C VAL A 69 -1.93 12.06 4.97
N PHE A 70 -1.76 10.76 5.18
CA PHE A 70 -0.43 10.15 5.27
C PHE A 70 0.30 10.12 3.93
N ILE A 71 -0.39 9.93 2.81
CA ILE A 71 0.22 10.03 1.48
C ILE A 71 0.73 11.45 1.22
N ILE A 72 -0.05 12.48 1.55
CA ILE A 72 0.37 13.87 1.41
C ILE A 72 1.58 14.16 2.29
N PHE A 73 1.54 13.71 3.55
CA PHE A 73 2.64 13.88 4.48
C PHE A 73 3.91 13.14 4.03
N GLY A 74 3.78 11.89 3.58
CA GLY A 74 4.89 11.11 3.03
C GLY A 74 5.52 11.78 1.80
N ALA A 75 4.70 12.24 0.85
CA ALA A 75 5.18 12.94 -0.33
C ALA A 75 5.90 14.27 0.02
N PHE A 76 5.42 14.97 1.05
CA PHE A 76 6.12 16.16 1.56
C PHE A 76 7.48 15.78 2.15
N LEU A 77 7.55 14.75 3.00
CA LEU A 77 8.80 14.30 3.60
C LEU A 77 9.81 13.82 2.54
N GLU A 78 9.35 13.11 1.52
CA GLU A 78 10.19 12.67 0.39
C GLU A 78 10.87 13.86 -0.31
N ARG A 79 10.15 14.97 -0.48
CA ARG A 79 10.68 16.22 -1.05
C ARG A 79 11.67 16.94 -0.15
N THR A 80 11.68 16.70 1.15
CA THR A 80 12.63 17.30 2.09
C THR A 80 13.99 16.58 2.13
N GLY A 81 14.17 15.49 1.38
CA GLY A 81 15.41 14.74 1.32
C GLY A 81 15.58 13.71 2.46
N ILE A 82 14.50 13.32 3.10
CA ILE A 82 14.53 12.36 4.22
C ILE A 82 15.10 10.99 3.82
N GLY A 83 14.93 10.58 2.56
CA GLY A 83 15.53 9.33 2.04
C GLY A 83 17.06 9.35 2.10
N ALA A 84 17.70 10.44 1.65
CA ALA A 84 19.14 10.59 1.75
C ALA A 84 19.62 10.58 3.23
N PHE A 85 18.87 11.19 4.12
CA PHE A 85 19.14 11.18 5.54
C PHE A 85 19.10 9.76 6.13
N PHE A 86 18.08 8.97 5.80
CA PHE A 86 17.97 7.58 6.25
C PHE A 86 19.09 6.69 5.71
N ILE A 87 19.50 6.87 4.46
CA ILE A 87 20.64 6.15 3.89
C ILE A 87 21.94 6.52 4.62
N ASN A 88 22.15 7.81 4.91
CA ASN A 88 23.36 8.26 5.63
C ASN A 88 23.41 7.73 7.05
N ILE A 89 22.31 7.77 7.80
CA ILE A 89 22.24 7.16 9.14
C ILE A 89 22.49 5.67 9.08
N SER A 90 21.82 4.95 8.17
CA SER A 90 21.98 3.51 8.02
C SER A 90 23.43 3.15 7.69
N ASN A 91 24.08 3.94 6.84
CA ASN A 91 25.48 3.74 6.51
C ASN A 91 26.41 3.97 7.70
N SER A 92 26.10 4.96 8.54
CA SER A 92 26.88 5.24 9.76
C SER A 92 26.77 4.12 10.79
N VAL A 93 25.60 3.49 10.91
CA VAL A 93 25.33 2.44 11.92
C VAL A 93 25.77 1.06 11.44
N VAL A 94 25.46 0.69 10.20
CA VAL A 94 25.68 -0.69 9.72
C VAL A 94 26.65 -0.80 8.55
N GLY A 95 27.08 0.32 7.96
CA GLY A 95 27.93 0.33 6.77
C GLY A 95 29.31 -0.30 6.98
N GLY A 96 29.86 -0.22 8.18
CA GLY A 96 31.17 -0.78 8.53
C GLY A 96 31.19 -2.30 8.78
N PHE A 97 30.05 -2.95 8.88
CA PHE A 97 29.98 -4.40 9.10
C PHE A 97 30.16 -5.19 7.79
N SER A 98 30.60 -6.45 7.91
CA SER A 98 30.66 -7.32 6.73
C SER A 98 29.28 -7.43 6.08
N GLY A 99 29.22 -7.29 4.77
CA GLY A 99 27.95 -7.18 4.04
C GLY A 99 27.26 -5.82 4.19
N GLY A 100 27.99 -4.77 4.57
CA GLY A 100 27.49 -3.43 4.85
C GLY A 100 26.49 -2.89 3.86
N PRO A 101 26.77 -2.87 2.54
CA PRO A 101 25.84 -2.33 1.57
C PRO A 101 24.44 -2.95 1.56
N ALA A 102 24.34 -4.27 1.73
CA ALA A 102 23.05 -4.94 1.83
C ALA A 102 22.34 -4.63 3.15
N LYS A 103 23.08 -4.53 4.25
CA LYS A 103 22.52 -4.13 5.57
C LYS A 103 22.04 -2.68 5.54
N VAL A 104 22.80 -1.80 4.91
CA VAL A 104 22.40 -0.39 4.72
C VAL A 104 21.11 -0.31 3.94
N ALA A 105 20.99 -1.09 2.84
CA ALA A 105 19.76 -1.14 2.05
C ALA A 105 18.55 -1.58 2.90
N VAL A 106 18.69 -2.66 3.68
CA VAL A 106 17.62 -3.16 4.55
C VAL A 106 17.19 -2.13 5.60
N VAL A 107 18.14 -1.54 6.30
CA VAL A 107 17.84 -0.57 7.38
C VAL A 107 17.27 0.72 6.80
N ALA A 108 17.86 1.25 5.73
CA ALA A 108 17.39 2.48 5.09
C ALA A 108 15.97 2.29 4.54
N SER A 109 15.73 1.17 3.85
CA SER A 109 14.43 0.84 3.28
C SER A 109 13.37 0.62 4.38
N ALA A 110 13.72 0.01 5.50
CA ALA A 110 12.84 -0.11 6.65
C ALA A 110 12.45 1.26 7.21
N MET A 111 13.42 2.16 7.41
CA MET A 111 13.18 3.52 7.91
C MET A 111 12.34 4.35 6.93
N GLU A 112 12.59 4.24 5.63
CA GLU A 112 11.80 4.94 4.62
C GLU A 112 10.37 4.38 4.56
N GLY A 113 10.22 3.06 4.69
CA GLY A 113 8.93 2.39 4.77
C GLY A 113 8.06 2.84 5.96
N MET A 114 8.69 3.16 7.12
CA MET A 114 8.01 3.72 8.28
C MET A 114 7.27 5.03 7.97
N VAL A 115 7.73 5.77 6.97
CA VAL A 115 7.21 7.09 6.60
C VAL A 115 6.32 7.01 5.36
N SER A 116 6.74 6.26 4.34
CA SER A 116 6.01 6.15 3.07
C SER A 116 4.77 5.26 3.16
N GLY A 117 4.83 4.20 3.97
CA GLY A 117 3.77 3.18 4.08
C GLY A 117 3.52 2.40 2.78
N SER A 118 4.33 2.60 1.74
CA SER A 118 4.18 2.00 0.42
C SER A 118 5.45 1.27 0.00
N SER A 119 5.37 -0.06 -0.14
CA SER A 119 6.51 -0.86 -0.60
C SER A 119 6.97 -0.48 -2.00
N VAL A 120 6.05 -0.09 -2.88
CA VAL A 120 6.38 0.31 -4.25
C VAL A 120 7.14 1.64 -4.27
N ALA A 121 6.62 2.65 -3.57
CA ALA A 121 7.28 3.94 -3.45
C ALA A 121 8.66 3.79 -2.79
N ASN A 122 8.75 3.00 -1.73
CA ASN A 122 9.97 2.71 -1.01
C ASN A 122 11.01 2.01 -1.91
N THR A 123 10.61 0.95 -2.65
CA THR A 123 11.51 0.26 -3.59
C THR A 123 12.05 1.21 -4.68
N VAL A 124 11.25 2.16 -5.14
CA VAL A 124 11.69 3.16 -6.14
C VAL A 124 12.60 4.20 -5.49
N GLY A 125 12.24 4.70 -4.32
CA GLY A 125 12.98 5.72 -3.57
C GLY A 125 14.36 5.20 -3.14
N SER A 126 14.40 4.39 -2.10
CA SER A 126 15.66 3.82 -1.56
C SER A 126 16.39 2.96 -2.56
N GLY A 127 15.67 2.14 -3.33
CA GLY A 127 16.27 1.22 -4.30
C GLY A 127 17.02 1.91 -5.44
N SER A 128 16.63 3.13 -5.79
CA SER A 128 17.38 3.92 -6.79
C SER A 128 18.84 4.19 -6.38
N VAL A 129 19.13 4.19 -5.09
CA VAL A 129 20.46 4.42 -4.52
C VAL A 129 21.09 3.12 -4.01
N THR A 130 20.34 2.31 -3.29
CA THR A 130 20.86 1.12 -2.61
C THR A 130 21.18 -0.02 -3.58
N ILE A 131 20.37 -0.24 -4.63
CA ILE A 131 20.64 -1.27 -5.63
C ILE A 131 21.96 -0.99 -6.39
N PRO A 132 22.21 0.22 -6.94
CA PRO A 132 23.50 0.56 -7.50
C PRO A 132 24.67 0.42 -6.52
N LEU A 133 24.47 0.78 -5.25
CA LEU A 133 25.49 0.64 -4.21
C LEU A 133 25.88 -0.83 -4.00
N MET A 134 24.91 -1.72 -3.83
CA MET A 134 25.13 -3.15 -3.72
C MET A 134 25.83 -3.73 -4.95
N LYS A 135 25.41 -3.35 -6.16
CA LYS A 135 26.04 -3.80 -7.41
C LYS A 135 27.51 -3.37 -7.52
N ARG A 136 27.85 -2.15 -7.15
CA ARG A 136 29.24 -1.64 -7.15
C ARG A 136 30.15 -2.39 -6.18
N THR A 137 29.59 -2.95 -5.13
CA THR A 137 30.33 -3.73 -4.12
C THR A 137 30.35 -5.25 -4.41
N GLY A 138 29.91 -5.66 -5.62
CA GLY A 138 30.04 -7.03 -6.11
C GLY A 138 28.83 -7.93 -5.88
N TYR A 139 27.71 -7.41 -5.38
CA TYR A 139 26.47 -8.19 -5.28
C TYR A 139 25.86 -8.44 -6.66
N LYS A 140 25.30 -9.63 -6.85
CA LYS A 140 24.53 -9.96 -8.06
C LYS A 140 23.30 -9.04 -8.17
N PRO A 141 22.95 -8.56 -9.37
CA PRO A 141 21.80 -7.68 -9.57
C PRO A 141 20.48 -8.24 -9.04
N GLU A 142 20.28 -9.56 -9.22
CA GLU A 142 19.08 -10.26 -8.77
C GLU A 142 18.97 -10.25 -7.23
N PHE A 143 20.09 -10.48 -6.55
CA PHE A 143 20.16 -10.41 -5.09
C PHE A 143 19.88 -8.99 -4.59
N ALA A 144 20.50 -7.98 -5.20
CA ALA A 144 20.30 -6.59 -4.81
C ALA A 144 18.83 -6.15 -4.97
N ALA A 145 18.19 -6.53 -6.08
CA ALA A 145 16.77 -6.25 -6.31
C ALA A 145 15.87 -7.00 -5.33
N ALA A 146 16.15 -8.28 -5.06
CA ALA A 146 15.37 -9.08 -4.13
C ALA A 146 15.49 -8.58 -2.67
N ALA A 147 16.68 -8.21 -2.24
CA ALA A 147 16.93 -7.66 -0.91
C ALA A 147 16.16 -6.36 -0.70
N GLU A 148 16.21 -5.45 -1.67
CA GLU A 148 15.47 -4.19 -1.63
C GLU A 148 13.96 -4.39 -1.63
N ALA A 149 13.43 -5.23 -2.52
CA ALA A 149 12.00 -5.50 -2.59
C ALA A 149 11.46 -6.14 -1.29
N SER A 150 12.22 -7.05 -0.69
CA SER A 150 11.87 -7.69 0.58
C SER A 150 11.89 -6.68 1.74
N ALA A 151 12.93 -5.85 1.82
CA ALA A 151 13.05 -4.81 2.84
C ALA A 151 11.94 -3.76 2.73
N SER A 152 11.63 -3.32 1.51
CA SER A 152 10.56 -2.37 1.23
C SER A 152 9.18 -2.93 1.62
N THR A 153 8.96 -4.21 1.43
CA THR A 153 7.72 -4.87 1.87
C THR A 153 7.65 -4.92 3.40
N GLY A 154 8.76 -5.24 4.08
CA GLY A 154 8.87 -5.17 5.54
C GLY A 154 8.59 -3.79 6.11
N GLY A 155 8.95 -2.73 5.41
CA GLY A 155 8.68 -1.36 5.81
C GLY A 155 7.20 -1.03 6.01
N GLN A 156 6.29 -1.75 5.32
CA GLN A 156 4.83 -1.54 5.48
C GLN A 156 4.29 -1.97 6.85
N ILE A 157 4.99 -2.81 7.57
CA ILE A 157 4.61 -3.23 8.93
C ILE A 157 5.40 -2.50 10.02
N MET A 158 6.31 -1.63 9.62
CA MET A 158 7.12 -0.86 10.58
C MET A 158 6.36 0.38 11.08
N PRO A 159 6.22 0.57 12.41
CA PRO A 159 5.67 1.80 12.97
C PRO A 159 6.55 3.03 12.62
N PRO A 160 6.00 4.25 12.63
CA PRO A 160 4.69 4.66 13.13
C PRO A 160 3.56 4.69 12.10
N ILE A 161 3.85 4.88 10.79
CA ILE A 161 2.78 5.10 9.80
C ILE A 161 2.25 3.77 9.28
N MET A 162 3.14 2.81 8.99
CA MET A 162 2.76 1.50 8.45
C MET A 162 2.06 1.62 7.08
N GLY A 163 1.64 0.52 6.51
CA GLY A 163 0.86 0.52 5.28
C GLY A 163 -0.64 0.70 5.51
N ALA A 164 -1.38 0.97 4.43
CA ALA A 164 -2.84 1.14 4.46
C ALA A 164 -3.58 -0.03 5.13
N ALA A 165 -3.02 -1.24 5.06
CA ALA A 165 -3.58 -2.44 5.68
C ALA A 165 -3.71 -2.33 7.20
N ALA A 166 -2.80 -1.63 7.88
CA ALA A 166 -2.85 -1.46 9.33
C ALA A 166 -4.05 -0.60 9.78
N PHE A 167 -4.41 0.41 9.00
CA PHE A 167 -5.59 1.23 9.26
C PHE A 167 -6.88 0.45 9.02
N LEU A 168 -6.92 -0.35 7.96
CA LEU A 168 -8.05 -1.25 7.69
C LEU A 168 -8.21 -2.30 8.80
N MET A 169 -7.09 -2.84 9.29
CA MET A 169 -7.09 -3.79 10.40
C MET A 169 -7.66 -3.14 11.67
N ALA A 170 -7.24 -1.93 12.02
CA ALA A 170 -7.75 -1.20 13.18
C ALA A 170 -9.27 -1.05 13.15
N GLU A 171 -9.80 -0.63 12.01
CA GLU A 171 -11.24 -0.43 11.82
C GLU A 171 -12.02 -1.76 11.82
N THR A 172 -11.46 -2.80 11.19
CA THR A 172 -12.13 -4.11 11.07
C THR A 172 -12.17 -4.86 12.42
N VAL A 173 -11.08 -4.79 13.18
CA VAL A 173 -10.96 -5.43 14.50
C VAL A 173 -11.61 -4.59 15.60
N GLY A 174 -11.85 -3.30 15.34
CA GLY A 174 -12.47 -2.39 16.30
C GLY A 174 -11.53 -1.98 17.45
N VAL A 175 -10.21 -1.97 17.21
CA VAL A 175 -9.22 -1.57 18.20
C VAL A 175 -8.55 -0.25 17.78
N PRO A 176 -8.12 0.60 18.74
CA PRO A 176 -7.37 1.80 18.42
C PRO A 176 -6.09 1.49 17.64
N TYR A 177 -5.76 2.32 16.65
CA TYR A 177 -4.55 2.17 15.84
C TYR A 177 -3.28 2.07 16.69
N SER A 178 -3.21 2.81 17.80
CA SER A 178 -2.09 2.76 18.75
C SER A 178 -1.79 1.37 19.30
N ASN A 179 -2.83 0.54 19.49
CA ASN A 179 -2.65 -0.84 19.97
C ASN A 179 -2.04 -1.74 18.90
N ILE A 180 -2.26 -1.45 17.63
CA ILE A 180 -1.63 -2.18 16.52
C ILE A 180 -0.17 -1.77 16.41
N VAL A 181 0.12 -0.47 16.45
CA VAL A 181 1.49 0.08 16.39
C VAL A 181 2.40 -0.53 17.47
N VAL A 182 1.91 -0.71 18.68
CA VAL A 182 2.71 -1.26 19.80
C VAL A 182 2.96 -2.77 19.63
N ARG A 183 2.12 -3.47 18.86
CA ARG A 183 2.21 -4.94 18.69
C ARG A 183 2.85 -5.37 17.35
N ALA A 184 3.08 -4.44 16.44
CA ALA A 184 3.77 -4.67 15.18
C ALA A 184 5.28 -4.68 15.36
#